data_411626c54c407be341b73a53c9518d65
#
_entry.id   411626c54c407be341b73a53c9518d65
#
_cell.length_a   1.000
_cell.length_b   1.000
_cell.length_c   1.000
_cell.angle_alpha   90.00
_cell.angle_beta   90.00
_cell.angle_gamma   90.00
#
_symmetry.space_group_name_H-M   'P 1'
#
loop_
_entity.id
_entity.type
_entity.pdbx_description
1 polymer ?
#
loop_
_entity_poly.entity_id
_entity_poly.type
_entity_poly.pdbx_seq_one_letter_code
_entity_poly.pdbx_strand_id
1 'polypeptide(L)' 'MSNRTLPRFAKRHYEAIAQAMQDAQDNLSGEARRGIDRATDRLADLFRRDNANFERDRFERACEPGANVRARS' A
#
# COMPACT_ATOMS: atom_id res chain seq x y z
N MET A 1 11.45 19.03 -18.53
CA MET A 1 11.46 18.83 -18.17
C MET A 1 11.63 18.38 -17.24
N SER A 2 11.56 18.43 -16.79
CA SER A 2 11.68 18.16 -15.93
C SER A 2 11.76 17.15 -15.45
N ASN A 3 11.97 16.65 -15.37
CA ASN A 3 12.07 15.61 -15.07
C ASN A 3 12.40 15.34 -13.83
N ARG A 4 12.15 15.74 -13.20
CA ARG A 4 12.38 15.55 -12.12
C ARG A 4 12.07 14.44 -11.69
N THR A 5 12.27 13.93 -11.02
CA THR A 5 12.01 12.67 -10.55
C THR A 5 11.38 12.74 -9.22
N LEU A 6 10.48 13.64 -9.05
CA LEU A 6 9.69 13.68 -7.83
C LEU A 6 8.72 12.53 -7.84
N PRO A 7 8.56 11.82 -6.73
CA PRO A 7 7.59 10.74 -6.66
C PRO A 7 6.18 11.28 -6.86
N ARG A 8 5.35 10.48 -7.51
CA ARG A 8 3.97 10.85 -7.74
C ARG A 8 3.10 10.64 -6.52
N PHE A 9 3.58 9.83 -5.58
CA PHE A 9 2.81 9.50 -4.38
C PHE A 9 3.54 9.97 -3.15
N ALA A 10 2.78 10.54 -2.21
CA ALA A 10 3.33 10.94 -0.93
C ALA A 10 2.90 9.94 0.13
N LYS A 11 3.47 10.07 1.32
CA LYS A 11 3.16 9.18 2.42
C LYS A 11 1.65 9.07 2.66
N ARG A 12 0.95 10.21 2.60
CA ARG A 12 -0.49 10.18 2.83
C ARG A 12 -1.22 9.34 1.79
N HIS A 13 -0.69 9.29 0.58
CA HIS A 13 -1.30 8.49 -0.46
C HIS A 13 -1.11 7.00 -0.18
N TYR A 14 0.09 6.62 0.25
CA TYR A 14 0.34 5.23 0.60
C TYR A 14 -0.57 4.79 1.74
N GLU A 15 -0.75 5.65 2.72
CA GLU A 15 -1.59 5.32 3.87
C GLU A 15 -3.04 5.19 3.46
N ALA A 16 -3.51 6.08 2.60
CA ALA A 16 -4.90 6.00 2.15
C ALA A 16 -5.15 4.73 1.36
N ILE A 17 -4.19 4.35 0.51
CA ILE A 17 -4.32 3.15 -0.28
C ILE A 17 -4.25 1.91 0.60
N ALA A 18 -3.35 1.92 1.59
CA ALA A 18 -3.25 0.79 2.51
C ALA A 18 -4.55 0.63 3.29
N GLN A 19 -5.15 1.73 3.70
CA GLN A 19 -6.41 1.67 4.41
C GLN A 19 -7.50 1.09 3.51
N ALA A 20 -7.51 1.50 2.26
CA ALA A 20 -8.49 0.96 1.31
C ALA A 20 -8.31 -0.54 1.12
N MET A 21 -7.07 -1.00 1.06
CA MET A 21 -6.78 -2.42 0.93
C MET A 21 -7.20 -3.18 2.18
N GLN A 22 -6.95 -2.60 3.33
CA GLN A 22 -7.36 -3.19 4.58
C GLN A 22 -8.89 -3.32 4.64
N ASP A 23 -9.58 -2.26 4.25
CA ASP A 23 -11.04 -2.28 4.24
C ASP A 23 -11.57 -3.30 3.25
N ALA A 24 -10.92 -3.42 2.11
CA ALA A 24 -11.38 -4.36 1.09
C ALA A 24 -11.25 -5.81 1.55
N GLN A 25 -10.35 -6.06 2.48
CA GLN A 25 -10.14 -7.42 2.97
C GLN A 25 -11.09 -7.78 4.10
N ASP A 26 -11.81 -6.81 4.59
CA ASP A 26 -12.74 -7.07 5.67
C ASP A 26 -13.76 -8.10 5.22
N ASN A 27 -13.88 -9.17 5.96
CA ASN A 27 -14.81 -10.26 5.64
C ASN A 27 -14.42 -11.11 4.44
N LEU A 28 -13.23 -10.94 3.92
CA LEU A 28 -12.75 -11.81 2.84
C LEU A 28 -11.86 -12.90 3.38
N SER A 29 -11.83 -14.01 2.69
CA SER A 29 -10.94 -15.10 3.06
C SER A 29 -10.65 -15.93 1.81
N GLY A 30 -9.74 -16.86 1.95
CA GLY A 30 -9.43 -17.80 0.88
C GLY A 30 -8.88 -17.12 -0.35
N GLU A 31 -9.43 -17.46 -1.50
CA GLU A 31 -8.91 -16.97 -2.76
C GLU A 31 -9.12 -15.48 -2.95
N ALA A 32 -10.22 -14.97 -2.43
CA ALA A 32 -10.48 -13.55 -2.53
C ALA A 32 -9.38 -12.77 -1.80
N ARG A 33 -8.98 -13.27 -0.65
CA ARG A 33 -7.93 -12.64 0.12
C ARG A 33 -6.59 -12.71 -0.59
N ARG A 34 -6.33 -13.84 -1.24
CA ARG A 34 -5.10 -13.97 -2.01
C ARG A 34 -5.07 -13.00 -3.18
N GLY A 35 -6.23 -12.70 -3.76
CA GLY A 35 -6.30 -11.71 -4.81
C GLY A 35 -5.90 -10.34 -4.32
N ILE A 36 -6.34 -9.97 -3.13
CA ILE A 36 -5.97 -8.69 -2.54
C ILE A 36 -4.46 -8.67 -2.24
N ASP A 37 -3.92 -9.78 -1.75
CA ASP A 37 -2.49 -9.85 -1.48
C ASP A 37 -1.69 -9.65 -2.76
N ARG A 38 -2.14 -10.22 -3.84
CA ARG A 38 -1.47 -10.07 -5.11
C ARG A 38 -1.54 -8.62 -5.59
N ALA A 39 -2.70 -7.98 -5.43
CA ALA A 39 -2.85 -6.59 -5.80
C ALA A 39 -1.93 -5.71 -4.98
N THR A 40 -1.83 -6.00 -3.68
CA THR A 40 -0.95 -5.24 -2.80
C THR A 40 0.50 -5.36 -3.25
N ASP A 41 0.90 -6.56 -3.65
CA ASP A 41 2.25 -6.78 -4.12
C ASP A 41 2.55 -5.96 -5.37
N ARG A 42 1.60 -5.93 -6.30
CA ARG A 42 1.77 -5.15 -7.51
C ARG A 42 1.82 -3.65 -7.24
N LEU A 43 1.01 -3.19 -6.30
CA LEU A 43 1.05 -1.79 -5.91
C LEU A 43 2.39 -1.45 -5.28
N ALA A 44 2.91 -2.35 -4.46
CA ALA A 44 4.21 -2.12 -3.84
C ALA A 44 5.30 -2.00 -4.89
N ASP A 45 5.24 -2.81 -5.92
CA ASP A 45 6.19 -2.70 -7.03
C ASP A 45 6.10 -1.35 -7.70
N LEU A 46 4.89 -0.90 -7.95
CA LEU A 46 4.67 0.38 -8.60
C LEU A 46 5.24 1.52 -7.76
N PHE A 47 4.94 1.50 -6.47
CA PHE A 47 5.40 2.56 -5.58
C PHE A 47 6.93 2.55 -5.46
N ARG A 48 7.53 1.38 -5.44
CA ARG A 48 8.96 1.29 -5.34
C ARG A 48 9.63 1.88 -6.59
N ARG A 49 9.04 1.65 -7.74
CA ARG A 49 9.57 2.23 -8.96
C ARG A 49 9.38 3.73 -8.99
N ASP A 50 8.31 4.21 -8.39
CA ASP A 50 8.04 5.63 -8.35
C ASP A 50 8.95 6.34 -7.35
N ASN A 51 9.30 5.65 -6.27
CA ASN A 51 10.04 6.28 -5.19
C ASN A 51 10.99 5.25 -4.56
N ALA A 52 12.28 5.44 -4.76
CA ALA A 52 13.27 4.51 -4.24
C ALA A 52 13.27 4.42 -2.72
N ASN A 53 12.74 5.43 -2.06
CA ASN A 53 12.68 5.44 -0.60
C ASN A 53 11.42 4.79 -0.05
N PHE A 54 10.57 4.27 -0.92
CA PHE A 54 9.35 3.61 -0.50
C PHE A 54 9.69 2.38 0.34
N GLU A 55 9.00 2.21 1.46
CA GLU A 55 9.23 1.09 2.36
C GLU A 55 8.17 0.04 2.15
N ARG A 56 8.54 -0.96 1.36
CA ARG A 56 7.61 -1.99 0.94
C ARG A 56 7.02 -2.77 2.11
N ASP A 57 7.87 -3.18 3.03
CA ASP A 57 7.40 -4.00 4.16
C ASP A 57 6.38 -3.25 4.99
N ARG A 58 6.63 -1.97 5.19
CA ARG A 58 5.73 -1.15 5.97
C ARG A 58 4.38 -1.02 5.29
N PHE A 59 4.40 -0.82 3.98
CA PHE A 59 3.16 -0.71 3.23
C PHE A 59 2.38 -2.03 3.27
N GLU A 60 3.07 -3.14 3.07
CA GLU A 60 2.41 -4.44 3.06
C GLU A 60 1.77 -4.75 4.40
N ARG A 61 2.47 -4.41 5.49
CA ARG A 61 1.89 -4.62 6.81
C ARG A 61 0.69 -3.71 7.06
N ALA A 62 0.74 -2.50 6.53
CA ALA A 62 -0.37 -1.58 6.70
C ALA A 62 -1.62 -2.03 5.95
N CYS A 63 -1.44 -2.83 4.92
CA CYS A 63 -2.57 -3.35 4.16
C CYS A 63 -3.25 -4.51 4.84
N GLU A 64 -2.65 -5.09 5.87
CA GLU A 64 -3.21 -6.26 6.52
C GLU A 64 -4.45 -5.92 7.32
N PRO A 65 -5.41 -6.85 7.41
CA PRO A 65 -6.62 -6.57 8.18
C PRO A 65 -6.28 -6.25 9.63
N GLY A 66 -6.90 -5.21 10.15
CA GLY A 66 -6.71 -4.83 11.54
C GLY A 66 -5.45 -4.04 11.83
N ALA A 67 -4.64 -3.75 10.82
CA ALA A 67 -3.42 -3.00 11.06
C ALA A 67 -3.71 -1.54 11.36
N ASN A 68 -2.83 -0.93 12.13
CA ASN A 68 -2.89 0.51 12.33
C ASN A 68 -2.13 1.17 11.21
N VAL A 69 -2.85 1.83 10.35
CA VAL A 69 -2.24 2.48 9.19
C VAL A 69 -1.58 3.79 9.58
N ARG A 70 -2.23 4.58 10.48
CA ARG A 70 -1.70 5.83 10.92
C ARG A 70 -1.19 5.71 12.26
N ALA A 71 -0.30 6.44 12.52
CA ALA A 71 0.18 6.50 13.84
C ALA A 71 -0.91 6.93 14.66
N ARG A 72 -1.26 6.78 15.42
CA ARG A 72 -2.24 7.00 16.04
C ARG A 72 -2.43 7.95 16.38
N SER A 73 -2.74 8.17 16.41
CA SER A 73 -3.02 9.17 16.60
C SER A 73 -3.48 9.60 17.47
#